data_7dec5caebf3ea38f1195a0d89c54f0ec
#
_entry.id   7dec5caebf3ea38f1195a0d89c54f0ec
#
_cell.length_a   1.000
_cell.length_b   1.000
_cell.length_c   1.000
_cell.angle_alpha   90.00
_cell.angle_beta   90.00
_cell.angle_gamma   90.00
#
_symmetry.space_group_name_H-M   'P 1'
#
loop_
_entity.id
_entity.type
_entity.pdbx_description
1 polymer ?
#
loop_
_entity_poly.entity_id
_entity_poly.type
_entity_poly.pdbx_seq_one_letter_code
_entity_poly.pdbx_strand_id
1 'polypeptide(L)'
;VICVGNLTIGGTGKTPFAINVFKLLKNMGHNPAFLTRGYGGKNHGPLEVKTNHTHFEIGDEALLLSNVGTTIVSKNRSSGAKFIENDDRNFDIIIMDDGLQNNQLHKDINILLIDKNRIFGNEYCIPAGPLREPLSYGIKKINTIILTGNNEEKFHLNYKIMKNIPVFNSKIVIENLPKIKKNDVLAFCGLANPLKFYKTLEENKFNVIRTRTFPDHHKYTNEDIFNLEKEAKKEKLQLITTEKDYVKIESKNKNLINVLPINLILAKKDEAKFKSFLKDLING
;
A
#
# COMPACT_ATOMS: atom_id res chain seq x y z
N VAL A 1 -14.32 -1.10 12.46
CA VAL A 1 -13.55 -1.45 11.23
C VAL A 1 -13.20 -0.19 10.47
N ILE A 2 -11.91 0.07 10.26
CA ILE A 2 -11.38 1.15 9.43
C ILE A 2 -10.96 0.55 8.09
N CYS A 3 -11.52 1.03 6.99
CA CYS A 3 -11.20 0.56 5.65
C CYS A 3 -10.35 1.59 4.91
N VAL A 4 -9.20 1.18 4.43
CA VAL A 4 -8.33 1.95 3.53
C VAL A 4 -8.48 1.41 2.12
N GLY A 5 -8.83 2.25 1.15
CA GLY A 5 -9.04 1.77 -0.21
C GLY A 5 -9.04 2.87 -1.26
N ASN A 6 -9.36 2.50 -2.48
CA ASN A 6 -9.49 3.42 -3.60
C ASN A 6 -10.66 3.03 -4.52
N LEU A 7 -11.06 3.95 -5.40
CA LEU A 7 -12.11 3.72 -6.40
C LEU A 7 -11.53 3.38 -7.78
N THR A 8 -10.22 3.51 -7.97
CA THR A 8 -9.55 3.26 -9.26
C THR A 8 -8.65 2.03 -9.20
N ILE A 9 -8.40 1.39 -10.34
CA ILE A 9 -7.33 0.40 -10.46
C ILE A 9 -5.96 1.09 -10.39
N GLY A 10 -4.94 0.34 -9.93
CA GLY A 10 -3.55 0.78 -9.86
C GLY A 10 -3.07 1.17 -8.46
N GLY A 11 -1.78 1.49 -8.37
CA GLY A 11 -1.08 1.75 -7.12
C GLY A 11 -1.29 3.16 -6.59
N THR A 12 -2.27 3.37 -5.73
CA THR A 12 -2.53 4.67 -5.05
C THR A 12 -1.83 4.79 -3.69
N GLY A 13 -1.10 3.76 -3.24
CA GLY A 13 -0.45 3.75 -1.93
C GLY A 13 -1.33 3.25 -0.78
N LYS A 14 -2.33 2.40 -1.06
CA LYS A 14 -3.23 1.83 -0.03
C LYS A 14 -2.48 1.15 1.10
N THR A 15 -1.70 0.13 0.78
CA THR A 15 -0.96 -0.67 1.77
C THR A 15 0.02 0.17 2.59
N PRO A 16 0.86 1.06 2.01
CA PRO A 16 1.66 2.00 2.80
C PRO A 16 0.84 2.92 3.71
N PHE A 17 -0.34 3.36 3.27
CA PHE A 17 -1.19 4.20 4.10
C PHE A 17 -1.89 3.39 5.20
N ALA A 18 -2.33 2.17 4.93
CA ALA A 18 -2.87 1.26 5.95
C ALA A 18 -1.83 1.00 7.06
N ILE A 19 -0.56 0.83 6.69
CA ILE A 19 0.57 0.74 7.63
C ILE A 19 0.72 2.02 8.46
N ASN A 20 0.57 3.19 7.83
CA ASN A 20 0.62 4.47 8.55
C ASN A 20 -0.53 4.59 9.57
N VAL A 21 -1.76 4.24 9.17
CA VAL A 21 -2.93 4.22 10.06
C VAL A 21 -2.70 3.26 11.24
N PHE A 22 -2.14 2.07 10.98
CA PHE A 22 -1.81 1.11 12.03
C PHE A 22 -0.84 1.70 13.07
N LYS A 23 0.27 2.28 12.61
CA LYS A 23 1.26 2.91 13.49
C LYS A 23 0.65 4.06 14.28
N LEU A 24 -0.23 4.85 13.66
CA LEU A 24 -0.94 5.94 14.30
C LEU A 24 -1.84 5.46 15.43
N LEU A 25 -2.66 4.43 15.17
CA LEU A 25 -3.56 3.83 16.16
C LEU A 25 -2.80 3.18 17.32
N LYS A 26 -1.68 2.50 17.04
CA LYS A 26 -0.79 2.00 18.10
C LYS A 26 -0.26 3.12 19.00
N ASN A 27 0.13 4.26 18.40
CA ASN A 27 0.60 5.43 19.16
C ASN A 27 -0.54 6.11 19.96
N MET A 28 -1.81 5.88 19.59
CA MET A 28 -2.99 6.34 20.33
C MET A 28 -3.42 5.37 21.42
N GLY A 29 -2.75 4.23 21.59
CA GLY A 29 -3.02 3.22 22.62
C GLY A 29 -3.94 2.09 22.20
N HIS A 30 -4.34 2.04 20.93
CA HIS A 30 -5.17 0.96 20.38
C HIS A 30 -4.37 -0.31 20.06
N ASN A 31 -5.07 -1.42 19.93
CA ASN A 31 -4.52 -2.71 19.52
C ASN A 31 -5.10 -3.19 18.18
N PRO A 32 -4.69 -2.59 17.03
CA PRO A 32 -5.24 -2.92 15.73
C PRO A 32 -4.69 -4.23 15.16
N ALA A 33 -5.50 -4.88 14.32
CA ALA A 33 -5.08 -5.96 13.43
C ALA A 33 -5.43 -5.64 11.97
N PHE A 34 -4.64 -6.14 11.02
CA PHE A 34 -4.96 -6.03 9.60
C PHE A 34 -5.85 -7.17 9.13
N LEU A 35 -6.78 -6.83 8.23
CA LEU A 35 -7.60 -7.79 7.49
C LEU A 35 -7.46 -7.52 5.99
N THR A 36 -6.90 -8.47 5.25
CA THR A 36 -6.71 -8.36 3.80
C THR A 36 -7.29 -9.57 3.06
N ARG A 37 -7.46 -9.43 1.75
CA ARG A 37 -7.96 -10.52 0.89
C ARG A 37 -6.91 -11.59 0.62
N GLY A 38 -5.61 -11.24 0.71
CA GLY A 38 -4.54 -12.07 0.21
C GLY A 38 -4.54 -12.15 -1.32
N TYR A 39 -4.64 -10.99 -1.98
CA TYR A 39 -4.66 -10.93 -3.44
C TYR A 39 -3.41 -11.59 -4.03
N GLY A 40 -3.60 -12.44 -5.06
CA GLY A 40 -2.52 -13.21 -5.67
C GLY A 40 -2.09 -14.47 -4.91
N GLY A 41 -2.51 -14.65 -3.65
CA GLY A 41 -2.27 -15.83 -2.84
C GLY A 41 -3.25 -16.97 -3.12
N LYS A 42 -2.82 -18.20 -2.81
CA LYS A 42 -3.64 -19.42 -2.97
C LYS A 42 -4.58 -19.65 -1.79
N ASN A 43 -4.18 -19.22 -0.57
CA ASN A 43 -4.96 -19.45 0.64
C ASN A 43 -6.17 -18.52 0.71
N HIS A 44 -7.30 -19.07 1.13
CA HIS A 44 -8.58 -18.36 1.20
C HIS A 44 -8.89 -17.83 2.61
N GLY A 45 -8.20 -18.34 3.62
CA GLY A 45 -8.40 -17.98 5.02
C GLY A 45 -9.75 -18.42 5.61
N PRO A 46 -10.08 -17.95 6.83
CA PRO A 46 -9.27 -17.04 7.65
C PRO A 46 -8.00 -17.71 8.18
N LEU A 47 -6.88 -17.01 8.06
CA LEU A 47 -5.60 -17.47 8.64
C LEU A 47 -4.71 -16.27 8.99
N GLU A 48 -3.94 -16.41 10.07
CA GLU A 48 -2.92 -15.43 10.43
C GLU A 48 -1.65 -15.64 9.59
N VAL A 49 -1.12 -14.55 9.08
CA VAL A 49 0.15 -14.54 8.34
C VAL A 49 1.29 -14.79 9.33
N LYS A 50 2.12 -15.79 9.04
CA LYS A 50 3.32 -16.15 9.80
C LYS A 50 4.58 -15.93 8.97
N THR A 51 5.73 -15.87 9.61
CA THR A 51 7.04 -15.61 8.99
C THR A 51 7.48 -16.63 7.95
N ASN A 52 6.93 -17.85 8.01
CA ASN A 52 7.21 -18.94 7.05
C ASN A 52 6.29 -18.93 5.82
N HIS A 53 5.26 -18.08 5.80
CA HIS A 53 4.40 -17.96 4.63
C HIS A 53 5.11 -17.25 3.49
N THR A 54 4.78 -17.67 2.27
CA THR A 54 5.29 -17.10 1.03
C THR A 54 4.23 -16.23 0.34
N HIS A 55 4.67 -15.35 -0.56
CA HIS A 55 3.75 -14.56 -1.38
C HIS A 55 2.81 -15.42 -2.25
N PHE A 56 3.21 -16.66 -2.60
CA PHE A 56 2.36 -17.61 -3.32
C PHE A 56 1.16 -18.08 -2.50
N GLU A 57 1.34 -18.15 -1.18
CA GLU A 57 0.31 -18.63 -0.27
C GLU A 57 -0.67 -17.53 0.12
N ILE A 58 -0.16 -16.34 0.42
CA ILE A 58 -0.97 -15.29 1.07
C ILE A 58 -1.01 -13.95 0.33
N GLY A 59 -0.25 -13.79 -0.76
CA GLY A 59 -0.12 -12.53 -1.50
C GLY A 59 0.97 -11.61 -0.94
N ASP A 60 1.50 -10.76 -1.81
CA ASP A 60 2.59 -9.82 -1.50
C ASP A 60 2.18 -8.71 -0.51
N GLU A 61 0.97 -8.16 -0.65
CA GLU A 61 0.46 -7.11 0.26
C GLU A 61 0.29 -7.62 1.69
N ALA A 62 -0.19 -8.87 1.86
CA ALA A 62 -0.33 -9.49 3.18
C ALA A 62 1.02 -9.69 3.88
N LEU A 63 2.08 -10.03 3.12
CA LEU A 63 3.44 -10.10 3.66
C LEU A 63 3.96 -8.73 4.13
N LEU A 64 3.69 -7.67 3.37
CA LEU A 64 4.09 -6.31 3.76
C LEU A 64 3.41 -5.89 5.07
N LEU A 65 2.11 -6.14 5.19
CA LEU A 65 1.34 -5.82 6.39
C LEU A 65 1.86 -6.61 7.61
N SER A 66 2.18 -7.89 7.43
CA SER A 66 2.63 -8.78 8.52
C SER A 66 4.00 -8.39 9.08
N ASN A 67 4.82 -7.68 8.34
CA ASN A 67 6.08 -7.11 8.84
C ASN A 67 5.86 -6.00 9.89
N VAL A 68 4.63 -5.46 9.97
CA VAL A 68 4.30 -4.33 10.85
C VAL A 68 3.38 -4.74 12.00
N GLY A 69 2.45 -5.64 11.73
CA GLY A 69 1.47 -6.06 12.73
C GLY A 69 0.71 -7.33 12.38
N THR A 70 -0.06 -7.82 13.33
CA THR A 70 -0.89 -9.01 13.12
C THR A 70 -1.77 -8.82 11.88
N THR A 71 -1.66 -9.76 10.95
CA THR A 71 -2.33 -9.71 9.65
C THR A 71 -3.11 -10.99 9.42
N ILE A 72 -4.40 -10.83 9.17
CA ILE A 72 -5.30 -11.94 8.84
C ILE A 72 -5.65 -11.86 7.35
N VAL A 73 -5.40 -12.97 6.66
CA VAL A 73 -5.85 -13.18 5.28
C VAL A 73 -7.20 -13.89 5.32
N SER A 74 -8.20 -13.33 4.64
CA SER A 74 -9.49 -14.00 4.47
C SER A 74 -10.22 -13.48 3.23
N LYS A 75 -10.61 -14.37 2.31
CA LYS A 75 -11.48 -14.00 1.17
C LYS A 75 -12.87 -13.57 1.65
N ASN A 76 -13.42 -14.30 2.62
CA ASN A 76 -14.63 -13.89 3.31
C ASN A 76 -14.27 -12.95 4.46
N ARG A 77 -14.54 -11.65 4.29
CA ARG A 77 -14.16 -10.63 5.26
C ARG A 77 -14.88 -10.77 6.59
N SER A 78 -16.14 -11.22 6.58
CA SER A 78 -16.89 -11.47 7.82
C SER A 78 -16.28 -12.60 8.65
N SER A 79 -15.87 -13.69 8.00
CA SER A 79 -15.16 -14.79 8.67
C SER A 79 -13.80 -14.33 9.22
N GLY A 80 -13.08 -13.50 8.46
CA GLY A 80 -11.81 -12.92 8.91
C GLY A 80 -11.98 -11.98 10.11
N ALA A 81 -13.04 -11.16 10.12
CA ALA A 81 -13.34 -10.28 11.25
C ALA A 81 -13.69 -11.09 12.51
N LYS A 82 -14.53 -12.12 12.39
CA LYS A 82 -14.83 -13.05 13.51
C LYS A 82 -13.58 -13.76 14.04
N PHE A 83 -12.66 -14.11 13.14
CA PHE A 83 -11.38 -14.72 13.54
C PHE A 83 -10.54 -13.75 14.39
N ILE A 84 -10.52 -12.46 14.05
CA ILE A 84 -9.84 -11.40 14.82
C ILE A 84 -10.57 -11.14 16.15
N GLU A 85 -11.90 -11.08 16.12
CA GLU A 85 -12.74 -10.80 17.29
C GLU A 85 -12.61 -11.88 18.40
N ASN A 86 -12.43 -13.14 17.98
CA ASN A 86 -12.25 -14.29 18.89
C ASN A 86 -10.79 -14.51 19.33
N ASP A 87 -9.87 -13.60 19.02
CA ASP A 87 -8.46 -13.74 19.36
C ASP A 87 -8.20 -13.24 20.80
N ASP A 88 -7.52 -14.05 21.62
CA ASP A 88 -7.21 -13.74 23.02
C ASP A 88 -6.34 -12.47 23.20
N ARG A 89 -5.72 -11.99 22.13
CA ARG A 89 -4.93 -10.74 22.12
C ARG A 89 -5.79 -9.48 22.21
N ASN A 90 -7.12 -9.59 22.17
CA ASN A 90 -8.08 -8.51 22.33
C ASN A 90 -7.82 -7.34 21.39
N PHE A 91 -7.90 -7.59 20.07
CA PHE A 91 -7.84 -6.53 19.08
C PHE A 91 -9.09 -5.66 19.14
N ASP A 92 -8.92 -4.34 19.25
CA ASP A 92 -10.02 -3.36 19.37
C ASP A 92 -10.36 -2.72 18.01
N ILE A 93 -9.45 -2.76 17.03
CA ILE A 93 -9.65 -2.17 15.70
C ILE A 93 -9.21 -3.14 14.60
N ILE A 94 -10.02 -3.28 13.58
CA ILE A 94 -9.66 -3.96 12.33
C ILE A 94 -9.33 -2.91 11.27
N ILE A 95 -8.14 -2.98 10.67
CA ILE A 95 -7.76 -2.19 9.51
C ILE A 95 -7.91 -3.07 8.26
N MET A 96 -8.90 -2.76 7.43
CA MET A 96 -9.14 -3.47 6.18
C MET A 96 -8.35 -2.80 5.04
N ASP A 97 -7.36 -3.50 4.48
CA ASP A 97 -6.63 -3.04 3.30
C ASP A 97 -7.36 -3.47 2.02
N ASP A 98 -7.59 -2.49 1.12
CA ASP A 98 -8.30 -2.62 -0.16
C ASP A 98 -9.70 -3.26 -0.05
N GLY A 99 -10.54 -2.69 0.81
CA GLY A 99 -11.86 -3.26 1.13
C GLY A 99 -13.07 -2.40 0.76
N LEU A 100 -12.93 -1.23 0.10
CA LEU A 100 -14.07 -0.32 -0.15
C LEU A 100 -15.20 -0.96 -0.93
N GLN A 101 -14.91 -1.83 -1.90
CA GLN A 101 -15.89 -2.56 -2.70
C GLN A 101 -16.46 -3.81 -2.00
N ASN A 102 -15.93 -4.17 -0.81
CA ASN A 102 -16.44 -5.32 -0.07
C ASN A 102 -17.69 -4.94 0.72
N ASN A 103 -18.77 -5.70 0.58
CA ASN A 103 -20.05 -5.48 1.27
C ASN A 103 -20.34 -6.56 2.35
N GLN A 104 -19.41 -7.49 2.59
CA GLN A 104 -19.59 -8.57 3.57
C GLN A 104 -19.40 -8.11 5.01
N LEU A 105 -18.64 -7.02 5.21
CA LEU A 105 -18.32 -6.50 6.54
C LEU A 105 -18.70 -5.02 6.60
N HIS A 106 -19.38 -4.64 7.69
CA HIS A 106 -19.64 -3.24 7.99
C HIS A 106 -18.32 -2.51 8.26
N LYS A 107 -18.23 -1.28 7.79
CA LYS A 107 -17.06 -0.41 7.96
C LYS A 107 -17.50 0.89 8.60
N ASP A 108 -16.96 1.17 9.76
CA ASP A 108 -17.29 2.39 10.52
C ASP A 108 -16.60 3.61 9.89
N ILE A 109 -15.36 3.42 9.39
CA ILE A 109 -14.59 4.49 8.76
C ILE A 109 -14.07 4.00 7.40
N ASN A 110 -14.46 4.70 6.34
CA ASN A 110 -13.97 4.48 4.98
C ASN A 110 -13.03 5.61 4.55
N ILE A 111 -11.77 5.29 4.34
CA ILE A 111 -10.71 6.21 3.91
C ILE A 111 -10.44 5.99 2.44
N LEU A 112 -10.71 7.00 1.61
CA LEU A 112 -10.45 6.97 0.18
C LEU A 112 -9.08 7.59 -0.16
N LEU A 113 -8.21 6.83 -0.79
CA LEU A 113 -6.96 7.36 -1.35
C LEU A 113 -7.16 7.80 -2.79
N ILE A 114 -6.71 9.02 -3.10
CA ILE A 114 -6.73 9.58 -4.45
C ILE A 114 -5.32 10.05 -4.82
N ASP A 115 -4.78 9.54 -5.92
CA ASP A 115 -3.53 10.05 -6.50
C ASP A 115 -3.80 11.37 -7.22
N LYS A 116 -3.17 12.46 -6.77
CA LYS A 116 -3.32 13.82 -7.33
C LYS A 116 -3.05 13.91 -8.83
N ASN A 117 -2.21 13.02 -9.36
CA ASN A 117 -1.83 13.06 -10.77
C ASN A 117 -2.84 12.35 -11.69
N ARG A 118 -3.62 11.42 -11.14
CA ARG A 118 -4.56 10.60 -11.93
C ARG A 118 -6.01 10.85 -11.59
N ILE A 119 -6.31 11.22 -10.36
CA ILE A 119 -7.64 11.41 -9.79
C ILE A 119 -8.52 10.19 -10.10
N PHE A 120 -9.53 10.35 -10.97
CA PHE A 120 -10.44 9.29 -11.41
C PHE A 120 -10.29 8.97 -12.90
N GLY A 121 -9.26 9.51 -13.56
CA GLY A 121 -9.05 9.33 -15.00
C GLY A 121 -10.20 9.89 -15.82
N ASN A 122 -10.74 9.07 -16.73
CA ASN A 122 -11.90 9.43 -17.57
C ASN A 122 -13.26 9.18 -16.90
N GLU A 123 -13.28 8.78 -15.62
CA GLU A 123 -14.47 8.53 -14.78
C GLU A 123 -15.38 7.40 -15.23
N TYR A 124 -14.94 6.58 -16.18
CA TYR A 124 -15.66 5.36 -16.57
C TYR A 124 -15.22 4.16 -15.75
N CYS A 125 -16.14 3.21 -15.57
CA CYS A 125 -15.81 1.94 -14.94
C CYS A 125 -15.07 1.01 -15.90
N ILE A 126 -14.35 0.04 -15.34
CA ILE A 126 -13.74 -1.06 -16.10
C ILE A 126 -14.80 -1.74 -16.99
N PRO A 127 -14.50 -2.04 -18.27
CA PRO A 127 -13.20 -1.91 -18.94
C PRO A 127 -12.96 -0.56 -19.64
N ALA A 128 -13.92 0.35 -19.66
CA ALA A 128 -13.85 1.63 -20.41
C ALA A 128 -12.97 2.69 -19.71
N GLY A 129 -12.71 2.53 -18.44
CA GLY A 129 -11.89 3.44 -17.63
C GLY A 129 -11.38 2.80 -16.35
N PRO A 130 -10.75 3.59 -15.46
CA PRO A 130 -10.05 3.05 -14.30
C PRO A 130 -10.95 2.77 -13.09
N LEU A 131 -12.21 3.19 -13.07
CA LEU A 131 -13.06 3.04 -11.89
C LEU A 131 -13.47 1.59 -11.66
N ARG A 132 -13.43 1.15 -10.40
CA ARG A 132 -13.91 -0.16 -9.94
C ARG A 132 -15.43 -0.19 -9.73
N GLU A 133 -16.02 0.98 -9.48
CA GLU A 133 -17.45 1.21 -9.29
C GLU A 133 -17.81 2.65 -9.69
N PRO A 134 -19.08 2.96 -10.00
CA PRO A 134 -19.49 4.33 -10.33
C PRO A 134 -19.12 5.32 -9.22
N LEU A 135 -18.55 6.46 -9.61
CA LEU A 135 -18.07 7.47 -8.67
C LEU A 135 -19.17 7.93 -7.71
N SER A 136 -20.38 8.17 -8.24
CA SER A 136 -21.55 8.60 -7.47
C SER A 136 -21.98 7.59 -6.40
N TYR A 137 -21.68 6.32 -6.59
CA TYR A 137 -21.94 5.26 -5.60
C TYR A 137 -20.80 5.12 -4.60
N GLY A 138 -19.55 5.06 -5.10
CA GLY A 138 -18.38 4.87 -4.26
C GLY A 138 -18.19 5.98 -3.23
N ILE A 139 -18.37 7.24 -3.64
CA ILE A 139 -18.17 8.43 -2.78
C ILE A 139 -19.16 8.50 -1.62
N LYS A 140 -20.39 8.02 -1.76
CA LYS A 140 -21.41 8.08 -0.69
C LYS A 140 -21.01 7.35 0.58
N LYS A 141 -20.09 6.40 0.49
CA LYS A 141 -19.59 5.59 1.60
C LYS A 141 -18.41 6.21 2.33
N ILE A 142 -17.81 7.29 1.79
CA ILE A 142 -16.51 7.79 2.21
C ILE A 142 -16.66 8.78 3.37
N ASN A 143 -15.90 8.54 4.43
CA ASN A 143 -15.82 9.42 5.59
C ASN A 143 -14.69 10.46 5.43
N THR A 144 -13.61 10.11 4.74
CA THR A 144 -12.48 11.02 4.52
C THR A 144 -11.67 10.66 3.28
N ILE A 145 -11.00 11.66 2.71
CA ILE A 145 -10.15 11.53 1.53
C ILE A 145 -8.70 11.83 1.90
N ILE A 146 -7.80 10.97 1.45
CA ILE A 146 -6.35 11.18 1.54
C ILE A 146 -5.82 11.42 0.13
N LEU A 147 -5.30 12.61 -0.11
CA LEU A 147 -4.61 12.94 -1.35
C LEU A 147 -3.17 12.46 -1.29
N THR A 148 -2.77 11.61 -2.24
CA THR A 148 -1.42 11.07 -2.34
C THR A 148 -0.63 11.75 -3.45
N GLY A 149 0.69 11.86 -3.29
CA GLY A 149 1.59 12.48 -4.25
C GLY A 149 2.31 13.72 -3.70
N ASN A 150 3.42 14.06 -4.33
CA ASN A 150 4.33 15.12 -3.85
C ASN A 150 4.05 16.51 -4.46
N ASN A 151 3.08 16.63 -5.38
CA ASN A 151 2.75 17.92 -5.97
C ASN A 151 2.13 18.85 -4.92
N GLU A 152 2.82 19.97 -4.64
CA GLU A 152 2.36 21.03 -3.73
C GLU A 152 1.34 21.97 -4.38
N GLU A 153 1.07 21.84 -5.68
CA GLU A 153 0.05 22.63 -6.36
C GLU A 153 -1.29 22.47 -5.64
N LYS A 154 -1.98 23.61 -5.46
CA LYS A 154 -3.31 23.66 -4.82
C LYS A 154 -4.27 22.80 -5.62
N PHE A 155 -4.35 21.54 -5.23
CA PHE A 155 -5.28 20.60 -5.83
C PHE A 155 -6.68 20.90 -5.28
N HIS A 156 -7.56 21.36 -6.15
CA HIS A 156 -8.97 21.57 -5.83
C HIS A 156 -9.78 20.39 -6.38
N LEU A 157 -10.31 19.57 -5.47
CA LEU A 157 -11.36 18.61 -5.81
C LEU A 157 -12.66 19.38 -6.11
N ASN A 158 -12.88 19.72 -7.38
CA ASN A 158 -14.09 20.42 -7.83
C ASN A 158 -15.33 19.50 -7.96
N TYR A 159 -15.34 18.39 -7.25
CA TYR A 159 -16.49 17.48 -7.25
C TYR A 159 -17.50 17.90 -6.19
N LYS A 160 -18.66 18.41 -6.62
CA LYS A 160 -19.76 18.80 -5.70
C LYS A 160 -20.12 17.69 -4.69
N ILE A 161 -20.05 16.43 -5.12
CA ILE A 161 -20.37 15.25 -4.30
C ILE A 161 -19.40 15.06 -3.12
N MET A 162 -18.21 15.69 -3.16
CA MET A 162 -17.16 15.59 -2.13
C MET A 162 -17.04 16.81 -1.24
N LYS A 163 -17.90 17.83 -1.44
CA LYS A 163 -17.76 19.13 -0.80
C LYS A 163 -17.70 19.09 0.74
N ASN A 164 -18.34 18.12 1.36
CA ASN A 164 -18.43 17.98 2.81
C ASN A 164 -17.55 16.87 3.39
N ILE A 165 -16.72 16.22 2.55
CA ILE A 165 -15.83 15.14 3.01
C ILE A 165 -14.49 15.76 3.43
N PRO A 166 -14.01 15.53 4.67
CA PRO A 166 -12.70 15.98 5.10
C PRO A 166 -11.59 15.46 4.20
N VAL A 167 -10.67 16.34 3.81
CA VAL A 167 -9.56 16.03 2.91
C VAL A 167 -8.24 16.31 3.62
N PHE A 168 -7.35 15.32 3.63
CA PHE A 168 -6.00 15.42 4.17
C PHE A 168 -4.97 15.11 3.10
N ASN A 169 -3.80 15.73 3.20
CA ASN A 169 -2.69 15.48 2.30
C ASN A 169 -1.71 14.50 2.91
N SER A 170 -1.23 13.60 2.08
CA SER A 170 -0.11 12.73 2.41
C SER A 170 1.05 12.96 1.45
N LYS A 171 2.22 12.58 1.88
CA LYS A 171 3.45 12.60 1.08
C LYS A 171 4.17 11.28 1.17
N ILE A 172 4.84 10.95 0.09
CA ILE A 172 5.78 9.83 0.06
C ILE A 172 7.05 10.29 0.78
N VAL A 173 7.48 9.50 1.75
CA VAL A 173 8.78 9.68 2.40
C VAL A 173 9.55 8.38 2.33
N ILE A 174 10.85 8.50 2.21
CA ILE A 174 11.76 7.37 2.29
C ILE A 174 12.41 7.43 3.67
N GLU A 175 12.16 6.40 4.47
CA GLU A 175 12.80 6.23 5.76
C GLU A 175 13.95 5.23 5.61
N ASN A 176 15.07 5.50 6.27
CA ASN A 176 16.23 4.61 6.28
C ASN A 176 16.74 4.27 4.88
N LEU A 177 17.09 5.31 4.10
CA LEU A 177 17.76 5.11 2.82
C LEU A 177 18.83 4.03 2.94
N PRO A 178 18.83 3.02 2.07
CA PRO A 178 19.86 1.98 2.10
C PRO A 178 21.22 2.65 1.95
N LYS A 179 22.18 2.25 2.81
CA LYS A 179 23.58 2.72 2.74
C LYS A 179 24.25 2.10 1.51
N ILE A 180 23.93 2.61 0.34
CA ILE A 180 24.50 2.16 -0.93
C ILE A 180 25.86 2.85 -1.09
N LYS A 181 26.93 2.07 -1.24
CA LYS A 181 28.31 2.59 -1.36
C LYS A 181 28.51 3.45 -2.61
N LYS A 182 27.75 3.19 -3.67
CA LYS A 182 27.68 3.96 -4.92
C LYS A 182 26.23 4.20 -5.25
N ASN A 183 25.88 5.40 -5.62
CA ASN A 183 24.50 5.73 -5.99
C ASN A 183 24.11 5.26 -7.41
N ASP A 184 25.03 4.62 -8.15
CA ASP A 184 24.77 4.05 -9.48
C ASP A 184 24.01 2.73 -9.34
N VAL A 185 22.78 2.72 -9.84
CA VAL A 185 21.88 1.58 -9.61
C VAL A 185 21.30 1.03 -10.90
N LEU A 186 21.06 -0.29 -10.90
CA LEU A 186 20.10 -0.96 -11.74
C LEU A 186 18.81 -1.10 -10.92
N ALA A 187 17.80 -0.33 -11.29
CA ALA A 187 16.50 -0.33 -10.64
C ALA A 187 15.55 -1.31 -11.33
N PHE A 188 14.88 -2.17 -10.57
CA PHE A 188 13.89 -3.08 -11.14
C PHE A 188 12.62 -3.11 -10.30
N CYS A 189 11.46 -3.29 -10.95
CA CYS A 189 10.18 -3.42 -10.27
C CYS A 189 9.12 -4.09 -11.14
N GLY A 190 8.13 -4.73 -10.47
CA GLY A 190 6.90 -5.24 -11.05
C GLY A 190 5.70 -4.48 -10.50
N LEU A 191 5.53 -3.23 -10.95
CA LEU A 191 4.48 -2.31 -10.51
C LEU A 191 3.62 -1.84 -11.68
N ALA A 192 2.35 -1.55 -11.44
CA ALA A 192 1.45 -0.94 -12.42
C ALA A 192 1.93 0.45 -12.91
N ASN A 193 2.76 1.15 -12.14
CA ASN A 193 3.37 2.44 -12.53
C ASN A 193 4.86 2.47 -12.17
N PRO A 194 5.72 1.85 -12.98
CA PRO A 194 7.16 1.78 -12.73
C PRO A 194 7.85 3.14 -12.78
N LEU A 195 7.38 4.07 -13.62
CA LEU A 195 7.97 5.40 -13.75
C LEU A 195 7.96 6.17 -12.43
N LYS A 196 6.93 5.98 -11.61
CA LYS A 196 6.85 6.61 -10.29
C LYS A 196 7.98 6.14 -9.36
N PHE A 197 8.34 4.86 -9.42
CA PHE A 197 9.45 4.31 -8.64
C PHE A 197 10.79 4.87 -9.11
N TYR A 198 11.04 4.88 -10.41
CA TYR A 198 12.30 5.39 -10.97
C TYR A 198 12.49 6.87 -10.66
N LYS A 199 11.44 7.68 -10.86
CA LYS A 199 11.45 9.10 -10.49
C LYS A 199 11.72 9.30 -8.99
N THR A 200 11.14 8.47 -8.13
CA THR A 200 11.38 8.54 -6.68
C THR A 200 12.85 8.27 -6.34
N LEU A 201 13.51 7.34 -7.05
CA LEU A 201 14.94 7.09 -6.88
C LEU A 201 15.77 8.32 -7.26
N GLU A 202 15.51 8.93 -8.43
CA GLU A 202 16.21 10.11 -8.94
C GLU A 202 16.04 11.32 -7.98
N GLU A 203 14.81 11.58 -7.51
CA GLU A 203 14.51 12.61 -6.52
C GLU A 203 15.29 12.42 -5.20
N ASN A 204 15.68 11.18 -4.88
CA ASN A 204 16.49 10.83 -3.72
C ASN A 204 17.97 10.62 -4.03
N LYS A 205 18.45 11.21 -5.13
CA LYS A 205 19.86 11.27 -5.53
C LYS A 205 20.50 9.92 -5.90
N PHE A 206 19.70 8.93 -6.27
CA PHE A 206 20.20 7.73 -6.92
C PHE A 206 20.44 8.01 -8.40
N ASN A 207 21.55 7.55 -8.92
CA ASN A 207 21.87 7.60 -10.35
C ASN A 207 21.34 6.32 -11.01
N VAL A 208 20.16 6.40 -11.61
CA VAL A 208 19.49 5.25 -12.23
C VAL A 208 20.10 5.02 -13.62
N ILE A 209 21.12 4.17 -13.70
CA ILE A 209 21.85 3.87 -14.96
C ILE A 209 21.03 2.90 -15.83
N ARG A 210 20.38 1.92 -15.20
CA ARG A 210 19.56 0.90 -15.89
C ARG A 210 18.25 0.70 -15.17
N THR A 211 17.21 0.39 -15.96
CA THR A 211 15.90 0.00 -15.44
C THR A 211 15.47 -1.33 -16.03
N ARG A 212 14.79 -2.16 -15.23
CA ARG A 212 14.13 -3.40 -15.66
C ARG A 212 12.72 -3.41 -15.10
N THR A 213 11.75 -3.39 -16.01
CA THR A 213 10.32 -3.40 -15.66
C THR A 213 9.75 -4.79 -15.93
N PHE A 214 9.10 -5.34 -14.92
CA PHE A 214 8.35 -6.59 -14.98
C PHE A 214 6.84 -6.29 -14.93
N PRO A 215 5.98 -7.24 -15.34
CA PRO A 215 4.54 -7.12 -15.15
C PRO A 215 4.15 -6.86 -13.70
N ASP A 216 3.02 -6.18 -13.46
CA ASP A 216 2.54 -5.99 -12.08
C ASP A 216 2.27 -7.35 -11.42
N HIS A 217 2.64 -7.47 -10.14
CA HIS A 217 2.63 -8.72 -9.37
C HIS A 217 3.53 -9.85 -9.95
N HIS A 218 4.58 -9.49 -10.71
CA HIS A 218 5.53 -10.47 -11.24
C HIS A 218 6.08 -11.39 -10.15
N LYS A 219 6.23 -12.66 -10.48
CA LYS A 219 6.81 -13.70 -9.61
C LYS A 219 8.25 -13.92 -10.05
N TYR A 220 9.18 -13.34 -9.30
CA TYR A 220 10.59 -13.43 -9.62
C TYR A 220 11.10 -14.87 -9.55
N THR A 221 11.67 -15.35 -10.66
CA THR A 221 12.36 -16.64 -10.74
C THR A 221 13.83 -16.48 -10.35
N ASN A 222 14.48 -17.59 -10.05
CA ASN A 222 15.94 -17.58 -9.84
C ASN A 222 16.71 -17.09 -11.09
N GLU A 223 16.17 -17.37 -12.27
CA GLU A 223 16.76 -16.91 -13.55
C GLU A 223 16.63 -15.40 -13.70
N ASP A 224 15.48 -14.81 -13.37
CA ASP A 224 15.30 -13.35 -13.37
C ASP A 224 16.35 -12.68 -12.50
N ILE A 225 16.50 -13.16 -11.26
CA ILE A 225 17.47 -12.57 -10.31
C ILE A 225 18.92 -12.78 -10.80
N PHE A 226 19.23 -13.97 -11.28
CA PHE A 226 20.58 -14.25 -11.84
C PHE A 226 20.91 -13.30 -13.01
N ASN A 227 19.98 -13.06 -13.92
CA ASN A 227 20.18 -12.15 -15.06
C ASN A 227 20.35 -10.69 -14.59
N LEU A 228 19.58 -10.23 -13.61
CA LEU A 228 19.73 -8.91 -12.99
C LEU A 228 21.09 -8.75 -12.32
N GLU A 229 21.55 -9.76 -11.56
CA GLU A 229 22.85 -9.75 -10.91
C GLU A 229 24.00 -9.72 -11.92
N LYS A 230 23.92 -10.54 -12.99
CA LYS A 230 24.91 -10.58 -14.05
C LYS A 230 25.06 -9.23 -14.74
N GLU A 231 23.93 -8.58 -15.05
CA GLU A 231 23.92 -7.25 -15.66
C GLU A 231 24.49 -6.21 -14.70
N ALA A 232 24.07 -6.18 -13.46
CA ALA A 232 24.56 -5.26 -12.45
C ALA A 232 26.08 -5.40 -12.21
N LYS A 233 26.58 -6.65 -12.13
CA LYS A 233 28.03 -6.92 -11.99
C LYS A 233 28.84 -6.43 -13.19
N LYS A 234 28.34 -6.66 -14.42
CA LYS A 234 29.01 -6.22 -15.64
C LYS A 234 29.20 -4.71 -15.70
N GLU A 235 28.23 -3.94 -15.25
CA GLU A 235 28.25 -2.48 -15.28
C GLU A 235 28.62 -1.85 -13.92
N LYS A 236 29.00 -2.67 -12.93
CA LYS A 236 29.38 -2.26 -11.57
C LYS A 236 28.27 -1.47 -10.84
N LEU A 237 27.01 -1.80 -11.11
CA LEU A 237 25.83 -1.22 -10.53
C LEU A 237 25.38 -1.99 -9.28
N GLN A 238 24.61 -1.32 -8.43
CA GLN A 238 23.90 -1.99 -7.32
C GLN A 238 22.44 -2.22 -7.68
N LEU A 239 21.91 -3.40 -7.32
CA LEU A 239 20.50 -3.70 -7.51
C LEU A 239 19.65 -2.97 -6.47
N ILE A 240 18.55 -2.35 -6.93
CA ILE A 240 17.56 -1.74 -6.07
C ILE A 240 16.15 -2.03 -6.56
N THR A 241 15.25 -2.34 -5.62
CA THR A 241 13.85 -2.64 -5.91
C THR A 241 12.91 -2.06 -4.86
N THR A 242 11.61 -2.28 -5.01
CA THR A 242 10.57 -1.88 -4.05
C THR A 242 10.38 -2.92 -2.94
N GLU A 243 9.81 -2.52 -1.81
CA GLU A 243 9.42 -3.47 -0.75
C GLU A 243 8.43 -4.52 -1.26
N LYS A 244 7.46 -4.11 -2.12
CA LYS A 244 6.47 -5.00 -2.73
C LYS A 244 7.12 -6.08 -3.62
N ASP A 245 8.19 -5.74 -4.31
CA ASP A 245 8.93 -6.71 -5.12
C ASP A 245 9.87 -7.57 -4.28
N TYR A 246 10.52 -6.95 -3.30
CA TYR A 246 11.48 -7.65 -2.45
C TYR A 246 10.88 -8.81 -1.64
N VAL A 247 9.64 -8.68 -1.14
CA VAL A 247 8.99 -9.77 -0.41
C VAL A 247 8.71 -10.99 -1.27
N LYS A 248 8.67 -10.83 -2.60
CA LYS A 248 8.47 -11.90 -3.58
C LYS A 248 9.75 -12.66 -3.95
N ILE A 249 10.92 -12.15 -3.54
CA ILE A 249 12.23 -12.73 -3.86
C ILE A 249 12.60 -13.76 -2.81
N GLU A 250 13.13 -14.91 -3.24
CA GLU A 250 13.59 -15.96 -2.33
C GLU A 250 14.74 -15.46 -1.43
N SER A 251 14.77 -15.91 -0.17
CA SER A 251 15.71 -15.44 0.87
C SER A 251 17.18 -15.54 0.47
N LYS A 252 17.56 -16.60 -0.24
CA LYS A 252 18.95 -16.84 -0.72
C LYS A 252 19.45 -15.75 -1.68
N ASN A 253 18.53 -15.06 -2.37
CA ASN A 253 18.86 -14.04 -3.39
C ASN A 253 18.76 -12.60 -2.82
N LYS A 254 18.34 -12.44 -1.58
CA LYS A 254 18.04 -11.11 -1.00
C LYS A 254 19.29 -10.28 -0.66
N ASN A 255 20.41 -10.93 -0.35
CA ASN A 255 21.60 -10.27 0.19
C ASN A 255 22.26 -9.23 -0.76
N LEU A 256 22.02 -9.34 -2.06
CA LEU A 256 22.60 -8.45 -3.07
C LEU A 256 21.64 -7.37 -3.55
N ILE A 257 20.43 -7.35 -3.01
CA ILE A 257 19.35 -6.46 -3.48
C ILE A 257 19.04 -5.44 -2.40
N ASN A 258 19.20 -4.17 -2.74
CA ASN A 258 18.78 -3.07 -1.90
C ASN A 258 17.28 -2.81 -2.07
N VAL A 259 16.64 -2.34 -1.02
CA VAL A 259 15.22 -2.00 -1.02
C VAL A 259 15.06 -0.51 -0.79
N LEU A 260 14.19 0.12 -1.57
CA LEU A 260 13.74 1.49 -1.30
C LEU A 260 12.50 1.42 -0.40
N PRO A 261 12.63 1.73 0.90
CA PRO A 261 11.48 1.71 1.80
C PRO A 261 10.63 2.97 1.57
N ILE A 262 9.40 2.76 1.10
CA ILE A 262 8.47 3.86 0.83
C ILE A 262 7.38 3.88 1.88
N ASN A 263 7.33 4.96 2.66
CA ASN A 263 6.23 5.24 3.57
C ASN A 263 5.34 6.35 3.02
N LEU A 264 4.04 6.19 3.22
CA LEU A 264 3.05 7.22 2.93
C LEU A 264 2.58 7.82 4.25
N ILE A 265 3.06 9.01 4.58
CA ILE A 265 2.72 9.70 5.82
C ILE A 265 1.86 10.93 5.55
N LEU A 266 1.08 11.32 6.53
CA LEU A 266 0.32 12.57 6.47
C LEU A 266 1.25 13.80 6.44
N ALA A 267 0.82 14.85 5.76
CA ALA A 267 1.51 16.13 5.85
C ALA A 267 1.46 16.64 7.29
N LYS A 268 2.55 17.22 7.78
CA LYS A 268 2.67 17.67 9.20
C LYS A 268 1.47 18.48 9.68
N LYS A 269 0.94 19.38 8.83
CA LYS A 269 -0.22 20.23 9.15
C LYS A 269 -1.53 19.45 9.27
N ASP A 270 -1.63 18.28 8.67
CA ASP A 270 -2.85 17.46 8.59
C ASP A 270 -2.83 16.32 9.62
N GLU A 271 -1.67 15.95 10.15
CA GLU A 271 -1.52 14.80 11.04
C GLU A 271 -2.34 14.95 12.34
N ALA A 272 -2.23 16.11 13.02
CA ALA A 272 -2.96 16.37 14.25
C ALA A 272 -4.49 16.39 14.02
N LYS A 273 -4.93 16.98 12.91
CA LYS A 273 -6.33 17.04 12.52
C LYS A 273 -6.88 15.66 12.18
N PHE A 274 -6.11 14.84 11.48
CA PHE A 274 -6.50 13.47 11.15
C PHE A 274 -6.56 12.57 12.40
N LYS A 275 -5.63 12.75 13.35
CA LYS A 275 -5.69 12.08 14.66
C LYS A 275 -6.97 12.41 15.42
N SER A 276 -7.34 13.70 15.49
CA SER A 276 -8.59 14.14 16.11
C SER A 276 -9.79 13.53 15.40
N PHE A 277 -9.84 13.61 14.07
CA PHE A 277 -10.89 13.02 13.26
C PHE A 277 -11.08 11.51 13.52
N LEU A 278 -9.97 10.74 13.58
CA LEU A 278 -10.06 9.31 13.90
C LEU A 278 -10.58 9.09 15.33
N LYS A 279 -10.10 9.87 16.31
CA LYS A 279 -10.52 9.77 17.69
C LYS A 279 -12.01 10.04 17.86
N ASP A 280 -12.53 11.06 17.18
CA ASP A 280 -13.94 11.43 17.24
C ASP A 280 -14.84 10.31 16.67
N LEU A 281 -14.41 9.66 15.55
CA LEU A 281 -15.16 8.58 14.93
C LEU A 281 -15.01 7.21 15.64
N ILE A 282 -13.96 6.99 16.41
CA ILE A 282 -13.78 5.75 17.18
C ILE A 282 -14.55 5.80 18.48
N ASN A 283 -14.68 6.98 19.10
CA ASN A 283 -15.31 7.17 20.41
C ASN A 283 -16.80 7.58 20.34
N GLY A 284 -17.31 7.96 19.17
CA GLY A 284 -18.70 8.34 18.95
C GLY A 284 -19.54 7.19 18.49
#